data_767005797bae9537978a0f7c308a3fe4
#
_entry.id   767005797bae9537978a0f7c308a3fe4
#
_cell.length_a   1.000
_cell.length_b   1.000
_cell.length_c   1.000
_cell.angle_alpha   90.00
_cell.angle_beta   90.00
_cell.angle_gamma   90.00
#
_symmetry.space_group_name_H-M   'P 1'
#
loop_
_entity.id
_entity.type
_entity.pdbx_description
1 polymer ?
#
loop_
_entity_poly.entity_id
_entity_poly.type
_entity_poly.pdbx_seq_one_letter_code
_entity_poly.pdbx_strand_id
1 'polypeptide(L)'
;MENYITIDSVGTYFKLRNYELLHPLIGILNFDNFKPEPNAVPEHNGFNFACYAIFLKDNKSCKMKYGGKSYDYDDGTMVFIAPQQSIGFSYVKNYVPKGYALLFHPDLLLGTDFGKKINSYSFFSYAVNEALHLSSKERKLVLGVLKNIQFELEQNLDEHSKQLIASNLELLLNYCSRFYDRQFLTRQTTHNNVLIKFDVLLSAYLTSDQPQRLGLPSVSHFANQLHLSSNYFGDLIKKETGKSAREYIQSKLIEIAKEKVFDRNKSVSEIAYELGFKYPQHFSRLFKSKVGYSPNEFRFLN
;
A
#
# COMPACT_ATOMS: atom_id res chain seq x y z
N MET A 1 13.68 -11.85 20.69
CA MET A 1 13.72 -10.69 19.79
C MET A 1 13.81 -11.23 18.38
N GLU A 2 12.98 -10.75 17.47
CA GLU A 2 13.10 -11.13 16.05
C GLU A 2 14.42 -10.54 15.51
N ASN A 3 15.27 -11.39 14.95
CA ASN A 3 16.59 -11.01 14.43
C ASN A 3 16.41 -10.55 12.97
N TYR A 4 16.38 -9.22 12.74
CA TYR A 4 16.31 -8.62 11.41
C TYR A 4 17.67 -8.09 10.98
N ILE A 5 18.05 -8.35 9.72
CA ILE A 5 19.24 -7.75 9.11
C ILE A 5 18.83 -6.39 8.51
N THR A 6 19.60 -5.35 8.80
CA THR A 6 19.41 -4.04 8.15
C THR A 6 20.12 -4.02 6.81
N ILE A 7 19.35 -3.72 5.76
CA ILE A 7 19.82 -3.47 4.40
C ILE A 7 19.94 -1.96 4.25
N ASP A 8 21.06 -1.41 4.65
CA ASP A 8 21.35 0.02 4.65
C ASP A 8 21.67 0.58 3.25
N SER A 9 22.08 -0.28 2.34
CA SER A 9 22.41 0.05 0.95
C SER A 9 22.04 -1.08 0.00
N VAL A 10 22.00 -0.78 -1.29
CA VAL A 10 21.85 -1.79 -2.35
C VAL A 10 23.01 -2.78 -2.26
N GLY A 11 24.24 -2.28 -2.02
CA GLY A 11 25.43 -3.11 -1.90
C GLY A 11 25.36 -4.13 -0.78
N THR A 12 24.79 -3.79 0.37
CA THR A 12 24.60 -4.72 1.49
C THR A 12 23.75 -5.92 1.09
N TYR A 13 22.64 -5.69 0.36
CA TYR A 13 21.80 -6.79 -0.10
C TYR A 13 22.47 -7.66 -1.16
N PHE A 14 23.20 -7.05 -2.10
CA PHE A 14 23.94 -7.76 -3.14
C PHE A 14 25.06 -8.62 -2.54
N LYS A 15 25.83 -8.07 -1.61
CA LYS A 15 26.86 -8.80 -0.88
C LYS A 15 26.29 -10.00 -0.09
N LEU A 16 25.17 -9.79 0.59
CA LEU A 16 24.47 -10.85 1.33
C LEU A 16 24.00 -12.01 0.41
N ARG A 17 23.69 -11.69 -0.85
CA ARG A 17 23.25 -12.65 -1.85
C ARG A 17 24.37 -13.19 -2.74
N ASN A 18 25.62 -12.75 -2.49
CA ASN A 18 26.80 -13.11 -3.27
C ASN A 18 26.66 -12.77 -4.77
N TYR A 19 26.15 -11.55 -5.04
CA TYR A 19 26.03 -11.00 -6.39
C TYR A 19 26.94 -9.78 -6.54
N GLU A 20 27.46 -9.61 -7.76
CA GLU A 20 28.19 -8.41 -8.16
C GLU A 20 27.23 -7.23 -8.32
N LEU A 21 27.64 -6.06 -7.86
CA LEU A 21 26.88 -4.82 -7.98
C LEU A 21 27.56 -3.88 -9.00
N LEU A 22 26.84 -3.56 -10.08
CA LEU A 22 27.34 -2.71 -11.16
C LEU A 22 27.20 -1.22 -10.88
N HIS A 23 26.24 -0.83 -10.01
CA HIS A 23 25.99 0.59 -9.69
C HIS A 23 25.65 0.76 -8.20
N PRO A 24 26.26 1.70 -7.45
CA PRO A 24 26.12 1.78 -5.99
C PRO A 24 24.69 2.06 -5.51
N LEU A 25 23.86 2.71 -6.33
CA LEU A 25 22.50 3.14 -5.93
C LEU A 25 21.38 2.30 -6.51
N ILE A 26 21.66 1.35 -7.41
CA ILE A 26 20.63 0.50 -8.03
C ILE A 26 21.23 -0.82 -8.48
N GLY A 27 20.44 -1.89 -8.41
CA GLY A 27 20.84 -3.17 -8.97
C GLY A 27 19.65 -4.10 -9.15
N ILE A 28 19.82 -5.05 -10.09
CA ILE A 28 18.84 -6.10 -10.38
C ILE A 28 19.50 -7.45 -10.12
N LEU A 29 18.83 -8.29 -9.33
CA LEU A 29 19.22 -9.70 -9.15
C LEU A 29 18.24 -10.59 -9.90
N ASN A 30 18.80 -11.57 -10.63
CA ASN A 30 18.03 -12.69 -11.15
C ASN A 30 18.28 -13.91 -10.26
N PHE A 31 17.28 -14.33 -9.49
CA PHE A 31 17.39 -15.46 -8.57
C PHE A 31 17.48 -16.81 -9.28
N ASP A 32 17.21 -16.91 -10.57
CA ASP A 32 17.41 -18.16 -11.31
C ASP A 32 18.90 -18.56 -11.36
N ASN A 33 19.80 -17.60 -11.20
CA ASN A 33 21.24 -17.81 -11.09
C ASN A 33 21.72 -18.00 -9.65
N PHE A 34 20.82 -17.94 -8.67
CA PHE A 34 21.17 -18.06 -7.24
C PHE A 34 21.52 -19.51 -6.89
N LYS A 35 22.71 -19.70 -6.36
CA LYS A 35 23.18 -20.99 -5.83
C LYS A 35 23.13 -20.89 -4.30
N PRO A 36 22.11 -21.44 -3.62
CA PRO A 36 22.09 -21.46 -2.18
C PRO A 36 23.24 -22.33 -1.66
N GLU A 37 23.90 -21.89 -0.59
CA GLU A 37 24.80 -22.76 0.14
C GLU A 37 24.02 -23.95 0.72
N PRO A 38 24.52 -25.19 0.55
CA PRO A 38 23.87 -26.36 1.11
C PRO A 38 23.76 -26.21 2.64
N ASN A 39 22.56 -26.36 3.18
CA ASN A 39 22.26 -26.28 4.63
C ASN A 39 22.39 -24.90 5.29
N ALA A 40 22.51 -23.81 4.56
CA ALA A 40 22.45 -22.48 5.15
C ALA A 40 21.04 -22.25 5.71
N VAL A 41 20.90 -22.28 7.03
CA VAL A 41 19.72 -21.78 7.75
C VAL A 41 19.91 -20.26 7.85
N PRO A 42 18.98 -19.43 7.37
CA PRO A 42 19.10 -17.99 7.58
C PRO A 42 19.15 -17.70 9.09
N GLU A 43 20.20 -17.04 9.55
CA GLU A 43 20.34 -16.60 10.95
C GLU A 43 19.41 -15.44 11.32
N HIS A 44 18.53 -15.04 10.39
CA HIS A 44 17.66 -13.88 10.54
C HIS A 44 16.21 -14.19 10.15
N ASN A 45 15.28 -13.47 10.78
CA ASN A 45 13.85 -13.62 10.54
C ASN A 45 13.32 -12.68 9.45
N GLY A 46 14.15 -11.75 8.98
CA GLY A 46 13.73 -10.79 7.96
C GLY A 46 14.76 -9.69 7.69
N PHE A 47 14.33 -8.69 6.94
CA PHE A 47 15.13 -7.51 6.56
C PHE A 47 14.43 -6.21 6.91
N ASN A 48 15.23 -5.21 7.33
CA ASN A 48 14.84 -3.81 7.41
C ASN A 48 15.49 -3.09 6.22
N PHE A 49 14.71 -2.54 5.31
CA PHE A 49 15.24 -1.90 4.11
C PHE A 49 15.39 -0.39 4.30
N ALA A 50 16.57 0.17 3.99
CA ALA A 50 16.77 1.61 3.83
C ALA A 50 16.60 2.07 2.37
N CYS A 51 16.40 1.14 1.44
CA CYS A 51 16.20 1.39 0.02
C CYS A 51 14.82 0.88 -0.44
N TYR A 52 14.36 1.34 -1.59
CA TYR A 52 13.22 0.73 -2.27
C TYR A 52 13.61 -0.67 -2.76
N ALA A 53 12.70 -1.63 -2.60
CA ALA A 53 12.88 -2.97 -3.16
C ALA A 53 11.59 -3.43 -3.85
N ILE A 54 11.74 -4.00 -5.04
CA ILE A 54 10.65 -4.54 -5.84
C ILE A 54 11.02 -6.00 -6.15
N PHE A 55 10.19 -6.92 -5.68
CA PHE A 55 10.38 -8.35 -5.93
C PHE A 55 9.34 -8.84 -6.93
N LEU A 56 9.80 -9.41 -8.04
CA LEU A 56 8.98 -10.24 -8.93
C LEU A 56 9.25 -11.70 -8.59
N LYS A 57 8.27 -12.39 -8.06
CA LYS A 57 8.37 -13.77 -7.60
C LYS A 57 7.74 -14.75 -8.59
N ASP A 58 8.45 -15.81 -8.87
CA ASP A 58 8.05 -16.89 -9.77
C ASP A 58 7.92 -18.25 -9.03
N ASN A 59 7.80 -18.24 -7.69
CA ASN A 59 7.79 -19.45 -6.89
C ASN A 59 6.71 -19.42 -5.81
N LYS A 60 5.89 -20.49 -5.74
CA LYS A 60 4.77 -20.65 -4.78
C LYS A 60 5.21 -21.01 -3.35
N SER A 61 6.48 -21.35 -3.15
CA SER A 61 6.95 -21.99 -1.91
C SER A 61 7.47 -21.02 -0.85
N CYS A 62 7.38 -19.70 -1.03
CA CYS A 62 7.82 -18.72 -0.03
C CYS A 62 6.65 -18.04 0.65
N LYS A 63 6.53 -18.25 1.97
CA LYS A 63 5.63 -17.46 2.81
C LYS A 63 6.36 -16.24 3.34
N MET A 64 5.91 -15.05 2.96
CA MET A 64 6.37 -13.80 3.55
C MET A 64 5.48 -13.41 4.72
N LYS A 65 6.08 -12.91 5.79
CA LYS A 65 5.38 -12.38 6.95
C LYS A 65 5.45 -10.85 6.92
N TYR A 66 4.29 -10.22 7.05
CA TYR A 66 4.19 -8.80 7.29
C TYR A 66 3.19 -8.57 8.42
N GLY A 67 3.58 -7.84 9.45
CA GLY A 67 2.70 -7.60 10.59
C GLY A 67 2.20 -8.87 11.29
N GLY A 68 3.02 -9.94 11.35
CA GLY A 68 2.69 -11.20 12.02
C GLY A 68 1.82 -12.18 11.23
N LYS A 69 1.44 -11.86 9.97
CA LYS A 69 0.66 -12.76 9.09
C LYS A 69 1.55 -13.37 8.00
N SER A 70 1.29 -14.65 7.65
CA SER A 70 1.97 -15.36 6.57
C SER A 70 1.11 -15.36 5.32
N TYR A 71 1.73 -15.14 4.15
CA TYR A 71 1.05 -15.11 2.86
C TYR A 71 1.76 -15.99 1.86
N ASP A 72 0.96 -16.74 1.06
CA ASP A 72 1.43 -17.54 -0.06
C ASP A 72 1.36 -16.71 -1.35
N TYR A 73 2.36 -16.81 -2.20
CA TYR A 73 2.45 -16.11 -3.48
C TYR A 73 2.28 -17.09 -4.62
N ASP A 74 1.50 -16.66 -5.62
CA ASP A 74 1.43 -17.30 -6.93
C ASP A 74 2.55 -16.83 -7.85
N ASP A 75 2.82 -17.58 -8.92
CA ASP A 75 3.80 -17.19 -9.95
C ASP A 75 3.41 -15.86 -10.59
N GLY A 76 4.42 -15.00 -10.83
CA GLY A 76 4.19 -13.68 -11.42
C GLY A 76 3.65 -12.64 -10.44
N THR A 77 3.95 -12.74 -9.17
CA THR A 77 3.53 -11.79 -8.14
C THR A 77 4.61 -10.76 -7.86
N MET A 78 4.22 -9.47 -7.84
CA MET A 78 5.11 -8.38 -7.44
C MET A 78 4.80 -7.85 -6.06
N VAL A 79 5.86 -7.59 -5.28
CA VAL A 79 5.83 -7.00 -3.95
C VAL A 79 6.71 -5.76 -3.94
N PHE A 80 6.22 -4.70 -3.32
CA PHE A 80 6.87 -3.40 -3.24
C PHE A 80 7.19 -3.06 -1.79
N ILE A 81 8.39 -2.57 -1.54
CA ILE A 81 8.90 -2.23 -0.22
C ILE A 81 9.47 -0.82 -0.29
N ALA A 82 8.96 0.06 0.56
CA ALA A 82 9.52 1.40 0.73
C ALA A 82 10.71 1.38 1.71
N PRO A 83 11.57 2.40 1.67
CA PRO A 83 12.56 2.62 2.72
C PRO A 83 11.93 2.64 4.11
N GLN A 84 12.66 2.15 5.12
CA GLN A 84 12.26 2.01 6.52
C GLN A 84 11.15 0.97 6.79
N GLN A 85 10.84 0.10 5.83
CA GLN A 85 9.95 -1.03 6.04
C GLN A 85 10.71 -2.29 6.42
N SER A 86 10.10 -3.07 7.32
CA SER A 86 10.60 -4.37 7.77
C SER A 86 9.79 -5.49 7.14
N ILE A 87 10.47 -6.51 6.63
CA ILE A 87 9.85 -7.71 6.08
C ILE A 87 10.40 -8.93 6.76
N GLY A 88 9.51 -9.72 7.36
CA GLY A 88 9.82 -11.03 7.91
C GLY A 88 9.62 -12.14 6.88
N PHE A 89 10.40 -13.20 7.01
CA PHE A 89 10.26 -14.43 6.22
C PHE A 89 9.98 -15.62 7.13
N SER A 90 9.12 -16.52 6.68
CA SER A 90 9.05 -17.86 7.26
C SER A 90 10.08 -18.72 6.56
N TYR A 91 11.00 -19.29 7.30
CA TYR A 91 11.96 -20.24 6.75
C TYR A 91 11.24 -21.48 6.24
N VAL A 92 11.50 -21.81 4.99
CA VAL A 92 11.11 -23.07 4.38
C VAL A 92 12.40 -23.82 4.05
N LYS A 93 12.56 -25.02 4.61
CA LYS A 93 13.75 -25.84 4.38
C LYS A 93 13.92 -26.08 2.87
N ASN A 94 15.13 -25.87 2.34
CA ASN A 94 15.46 -26.00 0.92
C ASN A 94 14.73 -25.02 -0.02
N TYR A 95 14.33 -23.86 0.51
CA TYR A 95 13.76 -22.82 -0.35
C TYR A 95 14.81 -22.20 -1.26
N VAL A 96 14.57 -22.28 -2.56
CA VAL A 96 15.36 -21.59 -3.60
C VAL A 96 14.50 -20.46 -4.15
N PRO A 97 14.89 -19.18 -3.96
CA PRO A 97 14.16 -18.06 -4.55
C PRO A 97 14.22 -18.15 -6.08
N LYS A 98 13.13 -17.74 -6.75
CA LYS A 98 13.04 -17.59 -8.21
C LYS A 98 12.44 -16.25 -8.57
N GLY A 99 12.83 -15.74 -9.75
CA GLY A 99 12.38 -14.45 -10.24
C GLY A 99 13.42 -13.34 -10.03
N TYR A 100 12.98 -12.12 -9.79
CA TYR A 100 13.86 -10.95 -9.82
C TYR A 100 13.70 -10.09 -8.56
N ALA A 101 14.78 -9.42 -8.16
CA ALA A 101 14.75 -8.32 -7.21
C ALA A 101 15.40 -7.09 -7.84
N LEU A 102 14.68 -5.97 -7.83
CA LEU A 102 15.19 -4.66 -8.19
C LEU A 102 15.26 -3.83 -6.90
N LEU A 103 16.47 -3.37 -6.53
CA LEU A 103 16.69 -2.48 -5.41
C LEU A 103 17.24 -1.16 -5.91
N PHE A 104 16.76 -0.05 -5.36
CA PHE A 104 17.34 1.28 -5.62
C PHE A 104 17.27 2.18 -4.40
N HIS A 105 18.35 2.92 -4.19
CA HIS A 105 18.45 3.88 -3.09
C HIS A 105 17.69 5.17 -3.42
N PRO A 106 17.03 5.85 -2.46
CA PRO A 106 16.37 7.13 -2.70
C PRO A 106 17.25 8.19 -3.35
N ASP A 107 18.54 8.20 -3.07
CA ASP A 107 19.50 9.18 -3.63
C ASP A 107 19.64 9.09 -5.15
N LEU A 108 19.35 7.94 -5.75
CA LEU A 108 19.29 7.81 -7.21
C LEU A 108 18.31 8.79 -7.84
N LEU A 109 17.21 9.08 -7.12
CA LEU A 109 16.11 9.90 -7.61
C LEU A 109 16.30 11.40 -7.35
N LEU A 110 17.32 11.79 -6.57
CA LEU A 110 17.59 13.20 -6.26
C LEU A 110 17.86 13.99 -7.55
N GLY A 111 17.14 15.11 -7.71
CA GLY A 111 17.26 15.98 -8.88
C GLY A 111 16.49 15.49 -10.11
N THR A 112 15.76 14.36 -10.05
CA THR A 112 14.89 13.88 -11.13
C THR A 112 13.42 14.26 -10.89
N ASP A 113 12.64 14.41 -11.96
CA ASP A 113 11.19 14.64 -11.83
C ASP A 113 10.46 13.41 -11.26
N PHE A 114 10.99 12.23 -11.53
CA PHE A 114 10.48 11.00 -10.94
C PHE A 114 10.62 10.99 -9.40
N GLY A 115 11.73 11.53 -8.86
CA GLY A 115 11.93 11.65 -7.41
C GLY A 115 10.84 12.47 -6.70
N LYS A 116 10.25 13.46 -7.36
CA LYS A 116 9.12 14.23 -6.82
C LYS A 116 7.82 13.43 -6.78
N LYS A 117 7.69 12.42 -7.66
CA LYS A 117 6.48 11.61 -7.83
C LYS A 117 6.51 10.28 -7.10
N ILE A 118 7.67 9.80 -6.63
CA ILE A 118 7.80 8.45 -6.05
C ILE A 118 6.80 8.18 -4.93
N ASN A 119 6.52 9.17 -4.10
CA ASN A 119 5.56 9.05 -2.99
C ASN A 119 4.09 8.98 -3.45
N SER A 120 3.77 9.22 -4.72
CA SER A 120 2.43 9.06 -5.26
C SER A 120 2.06 7.60 -5.58
N TYR A 121 3.03 6.71 -5.62
CA TYR A 121 2.81 5.29 -5.82
C TYR A 121 2.44 4.62 -4.48
N SER A 122 1.14 4.60 -4.19
CA SER A 122 0.56 4.14 -2.91
C SER A 122 0.89 2.67 -2.58
N PHE A 123 1.12 1.84 -3.59
CA PHE A 123 1.39 0.42 -3.44
C PHE A 123 2.72 0.09 -2.73
N PHE A 124 3.63 1.02 -2.59
CA PHE A 124 4.78 0.87 -1.68
C PHE A 124 4.37 0.82 -0.20
N SER A 125 3.14 1.21 0.12
CA SER A 125 2.59 1.18 1.47
C SER A 125 1.51 0.10 1.66
N TYR A 126 1.33 -0.78 0.67
CA TYR A 126 0.39 -1.90 0.76
C TYR A 126 0.98 -3.03 1.61
N ALA A 127 0.09 -3.81 2.22
CA ALA A 127 0.51 -5.02 2.89
C ALA A 127 0.90 -6.10 1.87
N VAL A 128 1.74 -7.03 2.29
CA VAL A 128 2.30 -8.06 1.39
C VAL A 128 1.22 -8.98 0.78
N ASN A 129 0.09 -9.17 1.47
CA ASN A 129 -1.07 -9.90 0.95
C ASN A 129 -1.87 -9.13 -0.12
N GLU A 130 -1.55 -7.86 -0.31
CA GLU A 130 -2.13 -6.99 -1.32
C GLU A 130 -1.21 -6.87 -2.55
N ALA A 131 -0.38 -7.88 -2.75
CA ALA A 131 0.59 -7.95 -3.83
C ALA A 131 -0.06 -7.86 -5.21
N LEU A 132 0.69 -7.37 -6.18
CA LEU A 132 0.25 -7.28 -7.57
C LEU A 132 0.42 -8.62 -8.26
N HIS A 133 -0.69 -9.17 -8.79
CA HIS A 133 -0.68 -10.39 -9.60
C HIS A 133 -0.66 -10.03 -11.09
N LEU A 134 0.33 -10.54 -11.79
CA LEU A 134 0.55 -10.27 -13.20
C LEU A 134 -0.05 -11.36 -14.09
N SER A 135 -0.64 -10.95 -15.21
CA SER A 135 -0.87 -11.86 -16.35
C SER A 135 0.46 -12.14 -17.06
N SER A 136 0.49 -13.20 -17.87
CA SER A 136 1.70 -13.54 -18.66
C SER A 136 2.15 -12.41 -19.59
N LYS A 137 1.22 -11.60 -20.11
CA LYS A 137 1.54 -10.44 -20.97
C LYS A 137 2.16 -9.31 -20.13
N GLU A 138 1.58 -9.02 -18.97
CA GLU A 138 2.08 -7.98 -18.05
C GLU A 138 3.46 -8.35 -17.51
N ARG A 139 3.67 -9.63 -17.16
CA ARG A 139 4.98 -10.15 -16.75
C ARG A 139 6.04 -9.95 -17.84
N LYS A 140 5.71 -10.19 -19.12
CA LYS A 140 6.64 -9.93 -20.24
C LYS A 140 7.01 -8.44 -20.33
N LEU A 141 6.07 -7.53 -20.13
CA LEU A 141 6.33 -6.07 -20.12
C LEU A 141 7.27 -5.69 -18.97
N VAL A 142 6.99 -6.17 -17.75
CA VAL A 142 7.85 -5.93 -16.58
C VAL A 142 9.28 -6.43 -16.85
N LEU A 143 9.44 -7.66 -17.34
CA LEU A 143 10.74 -8.21 -17.65
C LEU A 143 11.47 -7.43 -18.75
N GLY A 144 10.74 -6.87 -19.72
CA GLY A 144 11.30 -6.00 -20.75
C GLY A 144 11.90 -4.72 -20.15
N VAL A 145 11.19 -4.08 -19.23
CA VAL A 145 11.70 -2.87 -18.55
C VAL A 145 12.89 -3.20 -17.64
N LEU A 146 12.84 -4.32 -16.90
CA LEU A 146 13.98 -4.76 -16.08
C LEU A 146 15.23 -5.01 -16.95
N LYS A 147 15.06 -5.59 -18.13
CA LYS A 147 16.16 -5.80 -19.09
C LYS A 147 16.74 -4.45 -19.60
N ASN A 148 15.91 -3.46 -19.86
CA ASN A 148 16.40 -2.13 -20.26
C ASN A 148 17.22 -1.48 -19.13
N ILE A 149 16.76 -1.57 -17.88
CA ILE A 149 17.54 -1.06 -16.74
C ILE A 149 18.86 -1.83 -16.62
N GLN A 150 18.82 -3.15 -16.72
CA GLN A 150 20.03 -3.98 -16.65
C GLN A 150 21.02 -3.63 -17.77
N PHE A 151 20.53 -3.41 -18.99
CA PHE A 151 21.35 -2.98 -20.11
C PHE A 151 22.07 -1.67 -19.83
N GLU A 152 21.37 -0.66 -19.27
CA GLU A 152 21.99 0.63 -18.89
C GLU A 152 23.06 0.47 -17.80
N LEU A 153 22.85 -0.45 -16.85
CA LEU A 153 23.81 -0.71 -15.78
C LEU A 153 25.07 -1.43 -16.26
N GLU A 154 25.01 -2.14 -17.39
CA GLU A 154 26.12 -2.85 -18.02
C GLU A 154 26.95 -1.96 -18.97
N GLN A 155 26.46 -0.74 -19.30
CA GLN A 155 27.18 0.20 -20.11
C GLN A 155 28.13 1.06 -19.27
N ASN A 156 29.04 1.78 -19.95
CA ASN A 156 29.80 2.86 -19.31
C ASN A 156 28.83 3.99 -18.90
N LEU A 157 28.81 4.29 -17.61
CA LEU A 157 27.94 5.34 -17.07
C LEU A 157 28.37 6.71 -17.60
N ASP A 158 27.40 7.47 -18.13
CA ASP A 158 27.56 8.82 -18.64
C ASP A 158 26.54 9.79 -18.00
N GLU A 159 26.52 11.04 -18.47
CA GLU A 159 25.60 12.07 -17.96
C GLU A 159 24.11 11.76 -18.19
N HIS A 160 23.77 10.88 -19.15
CA HIS A 160 22.41 10.49 -19.51
C HIS A 160 21.94 9.25 -18.74
N SER A 161 22.86 8.41 -18.26
CA SER A 161 22.56 7.11 -17.64
C SER A 161 21.59 7.24 -16.46
N LYS A 162 21.80 8.23 -15.58
CA LYS A 162 20.90 8.48 -14.45
C LYS A 162 19.46 8.76 -14.88
N GLN A 163 19.29 9.59 -15.92
CA GLN A 163 17.96 9.94 -16.42
C GLN A 163 17.30 8.77 -17.13
N LEU A 164 18.04 7.99 -17.90
CA LEU A 164 17.52 6.78 -18.57
C LEU A 164 17.07 5.72 -17.56
N ILE A 165 17.86 5.48 -16.53
CA ILE A 165 17.51 4.57 -15.43
C ILE A 165 16.24 5.08 -14.71
N ALA A 166 16.18 6.36 -14.33
CA ALA A 166 15.03 6.96 -13.66
C ALA A 166 13.76 6.88 -14.52
N SER A 167 13.86 7.11 -15.82
CA SER A 167 12.74 7.01 -16.78
C SER A 167 12.22 5.57 -16.89
N ASN A 168 13.11 4.58 -16.93
CA ASN A 168 12.71 3.16 -16.93
C ASN A 168 12.06 2.74 -15.60
N LEU A 169 12.56 3.24 -14.46
CA LEU A 169 11.92 3.02 -13.16
C LEU A 169 10.52 3.64 -13.13
N GLU A 170 10.35 4.89 -13.58
CA GLU A 170 9.04 5.55 -13.67
C GLU A 170 8.09 4.77 -14.58
N LEU A 171 8.58 4.31 -15.74
CA LEU A 171 7.80 3.47 -16.66
C LEU A 171 7.34 2.17 -16.00
N LEU A 172 8.24 1.48 -15.27
CA LEU A 172 7.90 0.27 -14.53
C LEU A 172 6.77 0.52 -13.55
N LEU A 173 6.88 1.57 -12.72
CA LEU A 173 5.89 1.87 -11.70
C LEU A 173 4.55 2.35 -12.30
N ASN A 174 4.57 3.07 -13.42
CA ASN A 174 3.35 3.42 -14.17
C ASN A 174 2.63 2.18 -14.71
N TYR A 175 3.36 1.18 -15.23
CA TYR A 175 2.77 -0.11 -15.57
C TYR A 175 2.16 -0.80 -14.35
N CYS A 176 2.87 -0.82 -13.23
CA CYS A 176 2.37 -1.43 -11.99
C CYS A 176 1.08 -0.74 -11.51
N SER A 177 1.00 0.60 -11.57
CA SER A 177 -0.23 1.35 -11.27
C SER A 177 -1.40 0.88 -12.15
N ARG A 178 -1.17 0.80 -13.47
CA ARG A 178 -2.18 0.30 -14.43
C ARG A 178 -2.62 -1.13 -14.13
N PHE A 179 -1.69 -1.98 -13.71
CA PHE A 179 -1.98 -3.39 -13.41
C PHE A 179 -2.74 -3.52 -12.09
N TYR A 180 -2.45 -2.69 -11.08
CA TYR A 180 -3.29 -2.60 -9.88
C TYR A 180 -4.71 -2.12 -10.22
N ASP A 181 -4.85 -1.11 -11.09
CA ASP A 181 -6.16 -0.66 -11.56
C ASP A 181 -6.96 -1.79 -12.21
N ARG A 182 -6.32 -2.58 -13.09
CA ARG A 182 -6.93 -3.78 -13.67
C ARG A 182 -7.27 -4.80 -12.59
N GLN A 183 -6.37 -5.05 -11.62
CA GLN A 183 -6.60 -6.00 -10.54
C GLN A 183 -7.80 -5.60 -9.67
N PHE A 184 -7.95 -4.33 -9.36
CA PHE A 184 -9.14 -3.82 -8.67
C PHE A 184 -10.43 -4.10 -9.47
N LEU A 185 -10.42 -3.85 -10.78
CA LEU A 185 -11.57 -4.10 -11.63
C LEU A 185 -11.90 -5.60 -11.78
N THR A 186 -10.91 -6.47 -11.95
CA THR A 186 -11.14 -7.90 -12.18
C THR A 186 -11.54 -8.67 -10.92
N ARG A 187 -11.28 -8.12 -9.74
CA ARG A 187 -11.70 -8.69 -8.45
C ARG A 187 -13.01 -8.11 -7.93
N GLN A 188 -13.85 -7.53 -8.81
CA GLN A 188 -15.10 -6.86 -8.44
C GLN A 188 -16.00 -7.67 -7.50
N THR A 189 -16.15 -8.98 -7.68
CA THR A 189 -16.96 -9.81 -6.78
C THR A 189 -16.39 -9.84 -5.35
N THR A 190 -15.07 -9.89 -5.21
CA THR A 190 -14.40 -9.84 -3.90
C THR A 190 -14.42 -8.43 -3.32
N HIS A 191 -14.26 -7.40 -4.16
CA HIS A 191 -14.24 -6.00 -3.75
C HIS A 191 -15.65 -5.48 -3.40
N ASN A 192 -16.69 -5.89 -4.13
CA ASN A 192 -18.09 -5.63 -3.74
C ASN A 192 -18.39 -6.20 -2.36
N ASN A 193 -17.87 -7.39 -2.04
CA ASN A 193 -17.98 -7.95 -0.69
C ASN A 193 -17.27 -7.07 0.36
N VAL A 194 -16.13 -6.44 0.02
CA VAL A 194 -15.42 -5.52 0.93
C VAL A 194 -16.22 -4.24 1.15
N LEU A 195 -16.76 -3.64 0.09
CA LEU A 195 -17.59 -2.44 0.18
C LEU A 195 -18.86 -2.71 0.99
N ILE A 196 -19.56 -3.82 0.73
CA ILE A 196 -20.76 -4.23 1.49
C ILE A 196 -20.42 -4.45 2.96
N LYS A 197 -19.33 -5.16 3.27
CA LYS A 197 -18.88 -5.36 4.65
C LYS A 197 -18.51 -4.03 5.31
N PHE A 198 -17.86 -3.15 4.59
CA PHE A 198 -17.54 -1.81 5.09
C PHE A 198 -18.80 -1.01 5.42
N ASP A 199 -19.80 -1.00 4.53
CA ASP A 199 -21.09 -0.32 4.79
C ASP A 199 -21.79 -0.86 6.03
N VAL A 200 -21.79 -2.18 6.22
CA VAL A 200 -22.36 -2.82 7.42
C VAL A 200 -21.61 -2.39 8.68
N LEU A 201 -20.26 -2.44 8.65
CA LEU A 201 -19.43 -2.05 9.79
C LEU A 201 -19.55 -0.55 10.10
N LEU A 202 -19.57 0.31 9.08
CA LEU A 202 -19.72 1.74 9.23
C LEU A 202 -21.10 2.10 9.79
N SER A 203 -22.16 1.50 9.28
CA SER A 203 -23.52 1.69 9.78
C SER A 203 -23.64 1.23 11.23
N ALA A 204 -23.13 0.04 11.55
CA ALA A 204 -23.11 -0.48 12.92
C ALA A 204 -22.34 0.41 13.89
N TYR A 205 -21.18 0.96 13.45
CA TYR A 205 -20.42 1.91 14.25
C TYR A 205 -21.22 3.18 14.53
N LEU A 206 -21.75 3.81 13.47
CA LEU A 206 -22.41 5.12 13.55
C LEU A 206 -23.77 5.10 14.28
N THR A 207 -24.44 3.94 14.32
CA THR A 207 -25.74 3.78 15.00
C THR A 207 -25.61 3.26 16.44
N SER A 208 -24.43 2.85 16.88
CA SER A 208 -24.14 2.41 18.24
C SER A 208 -23.66 3.56 19.14
N ASP A 209 -23.21 3.22 20.36
CA ASP A 209 -22.55 4.14 21.29
C ASP A 209 -21.05 4.36 20.99
N GLN A 210 -20.52 3.64 19.98
CA GLN A 210 -19.09 3.71 19.64
C GLN A 210 -18.61 5.12 19.29
N PRO A 211 -19.34 5.94 18.49
CA PRO A 211 -18.91 7.32 18.22
C PRO A 211 -18.69 8.15 19.51
N GLN A 212 -19.60 8.03 20.49
CA GLN A 212 -19.45 8.72 21.76
C GLN A 212 -18.22 8.27 22.55
N ARG A 213 -17.91 6.97 22.54
CA ARG A 213 -16.85 6.37 23.36
C ARG A 213 -15.48 6.46 22.68
N LEU A 214 -15.42 6.27 21.36
CA LEU A 214 -14.18 6.13 20.60
C LEU A 214 -13.91 7.32 19.67
N GLY A 215 -14.90 8.23 19.50
CA GLY A 215 -14.82 9.38 18.62
C GLY A 215 -15.23 9.07 17.16
N LEU A 216 -14.82 9.94 16.26
CA LEU A 216 -15.08 9.76 14.83
C LEU A 216 -14.32 8.54 14.28
N PRO A 217 -14.99 7.70 13.47
CA PRO A 217 -14.33 6.52 12.91
C PRO A 217 -13.24 6.92 11.91
N SER A 218 -12.09 6.26 12.00
CA SER A 218 -10.96 6.47 11.10
C SER A 218 -10.96 5.43 9.96
N VAL A 219 -10.30 5.77 8.85
CA VAL A 219 -10.08 4.82 7.74
C VAL A 219 -9.32 3.59 8.21
N SER A 220 -8.30 3.79 9.06
CA SER A 220 -7.49 2.69 9.61
C SER A 220 -8.30 1.74 10.51
N HIS A 221 -9.31 2.24 11.23
CA HIS A 221 -10.19 1.41 12.05
C HIS A 221 -10.89 0.33 11.20
N PHE A 222 -11.51 0.73 10.08
CA PHE A 222 -12.21 -0.20 9.20
C PHE A 222 -11.27 -1.05 8.36
N ALA A 223 -10.16 -0.48 7.89
CA ALA A 223 -9.14 -1.24 7.19
C ALA A 223 -8.63 -2.41 8.04
N ASN A 224 -8.34 -2.18 9.32
CA ASN A 224 -7.91 -3.22 10.26
C ASN A 224 -8.98 -4.31 10.46
N GLN A 225 -10.25 -3.94 10.61
CA GLN A 225 -11.37 -4.91 10.74
C GLN A 225 -11.55 -5.76 9.49
N LEU A 226 -11.25 -5.19 8.31
CA LEU A 226 -11.32 -5.88 7.03
C LEU A 226 -10.00 -6.60 6.67
N HIS A 227 -8.99 -6.53 7.55
CA HIS A 227 -7.67 -7.11 7.36
C HIS A 227 -6.91 -6.56 6.12
N LEU A 228 -7.10 -5.27 5.83
CA LEU A 228 -6.46 -4.54 4.75
C LEU A 228 -5.54 -3.45 5.30
N SER A 229 -4.54 -3.05 4.51
CA SER A 229 -3.79 -1.82 4.77
C SER A 229 -4.67 -0.60 4.52
N SER A 230 -4.43 0.49 5.26
CA SER A 230 -5.22 1.72 5.12
C SER A 230 -5.14 2.31 3.71
N ASN A 231 -3.98 2.18 3.05
CA ASN A 231 -3.76 2.70 1.71
C ASN A 231 -4.48 1.85 0.65
N TYR A 232 -4.33 0.51 0.70
CA TYR A 232 -5.07 -0.38 -0.20
C TYR A 232 -6.59 -0.21 -0.05
N PHE A 233 -7.08 -0.19 1.19
CA PHE A 233 -8.49 0.05 1.48
C PHE A 233 -8.96 1.41 0.95
N GLY A 234 -8.16 2.48 1.13
CA GLY A 234 -8.45 3.81 0.61
C GLY A 234 -8.56 3.85 -0.91
N ASP A 235 -7.62 3.22 -1.60
CA ASP A 235 -7.60 3.14 -3.07
C ASP A 235 -8.75 2.29 -3.60
N LEU A 236 -9.07 1.17 -2.92
CA LEU A 236 -10.22 0.32 -3.25
C LEU A 236 -11.53 1.12 -3.16
N ILE A 237 -11.79 1.78 -2.02
CA ILE A 237 -13.02 2.56 -1.84
C ILE A 237 -13.12 3.69 -2.88
N LYS A 238 -12.00 4.37 -3.15
CA LYS A 238 -11.97 5.44 -4.16
C LYS A 238 -12.29 4.90 -5.56
N LYS A 239 -11.78 3.72 -5.91
CA LYS A 239 -12.04 3.08 -7.20
C LYS A 239 -13.50 2.65 -7.35
N GLU A 240 -14.09 2.06 -6.30
CA GLU A 240 -15.47 1.55 -6.33
C GLU A 240 -16.52 2.66 -6.22
N THR A 241 -16.24 3.75 -5.50
CA THR A 241 -17.23 4.78 -5.17
C THR A 241 -16.97 6.16 -5.81
N GLY A 242 -15.78 6.37 -6.37
CA GLY A 242 -15.30 7.68 -6.84
C GLY A 242 -14.94 8.65 -5.70
N LYS A 243 -15.15 8.27 -4.42
CA LYS A 243 -14.85 9.10 -3.24
C LYS A 243 -13.71 8.48 -2.43
N SER A 244 -12.86 9.31 -1.82
CA SER A 244 -11.93 8.79 -0.83
C SER A 244 -12.67 8.10 0.32
N ALA A 245 -12.04 7.11 0.99
CA ALA A 245 -12.66 6.43 2.12
C ALA A 245 -13.09 7.40 3.24
N ARG A 246 -12.30 8.46 3.46
CA ARG A 246 -12.65 9.53 4.41
C ARG A 246 -13.91 10.30 4.00
N GLU A 247 -14.02 10.68 2.73
CA GLU A 247 -15.22 11.35 2.21
C GLU A 247 -16.45 10.47 2.26
N TYR A 248 -16.28 9.18 2.01
CA TYR A 248 -17.35 8.18 2.11
C TYR A 248 -17.87 8.09 3.56
N ILE A 249 -16.98 7.94 4.55
CA ILE A 249 -17.33 7.96 5.98
C ILE A 249 -18.07 9.25 6.35
N GLN A 250 -17.54 10.40 5.93
CA GLN A 250 -18.17 11.69 6.20
C GLN A 250 -19.56 11.81 5.57
N SER A 251 -19.75 11.29 4.34
CA SER A 251 -21.06 11.31 3.69
C SER A 251 -22.10 10.52 4.49
N LYS A 252 -21.75 9.30 4.93
CA LYS A 252 -22.62 8.47 5.77
C LYS A 252 -22.91 9.08 7.14
N LEU A 253 -21.90 9.67 7.76
CA LEU A 253 -22.06 10.40 9.02
C LEU A 253 -23.07 11.54 8.88
N ILE A 254 -23.01 12.31 7.78
CA ILE A 254 -23.92 13.42 7.54
C ILE A 254 -25.35 12.94 7.22
N GLU A 255 -25.53 11.78 6.54
CA GLU A 255 -26.84 11.17 6.35
C GLU A 255 -27.51 10.92 7.72
N ILE A 256 -26.81 10.26 8.64
CA ILE A 256 -27.32 10.01 10.02
C ILE A 256 -27.49 11.34 10.80
N ALA A 257 -26.59 12.29 10.62
CA ALA A 257 -26.66 13.58 11.28
C ALA A 257 -27.91 14.37 10.87
N LYS A 258 -28.32 14.30 9.59
CA LYS A 258 -29.56 14.94 9.14
C LYS A 258 -30.78 14.43 9.89
N GLU A 259 -30.90 13.12 10.09
CA GLU A 259 -32.00 12.53 10.86
C GLU A 259 -31.96 12.98 12.32
N LYS A 260 -30.79 12.90 12.99
CA LYS A 260 -30.65 13.32 14.39
C LYS A 260 -30.91 14.81 14.62
N VAL A 261 -30.57 15.68 13.65
CA VAL A 261 -30.79 17.13 13.80
C VAL A 261 -32.27 17.50 13.91
N PHE A 262 -33.20 16.66 13.42
CA PHE A 262 -34.66 16.90 13.61
C PHE A 262 -35.17 16.61 15.01
N ASP A 263 -34.43 15.88 15.83
CA ASP A 263 -34.81 15.71 17.25
C ASP A 263 -34.66 17.04 17.98
N ARG A 264 -35.80 17.68 18.26
CA ARG A 264 -35.87 18.96 18.94
C ARG A 264 -35.56 18.87 20.43
N ASN A 265 -35.58 17.68 21.00
CA ASN A 265 -35.26 17.46 22.42
C ASN A 265 -33.75 17.49 22.68
N LYS A 266 -32.92 17.47 21.61
CA LYS A 266 -31.48 17.52 21.71
C LYS A 266 -30.91 18.80 21.13
N SER A 267 -29.95 19.40 21.82
CA SER A 267 -29.14 20.48 21.29
C SER A 267 -28.20 20.00 20.19
N VAL A 268 -27.80 20.90 19.30
CA VAL A 268 -26.79 20.60 18.26
C VAL A 268 -25.48 20.12 18.89
N SER A 269 -25.14 20.58 20.06
CA SER A 269 -23.93 20.17 20.79
C SER A 269 -24.03 18.70 21.27
N GLU A 270 -25.18 18.32 21.83
CA GLU A 270 -25.43 16.94 22.25
C GLU A 270 -25.35 15.97 21.04
N ILE A 271 -25.98 16.35 19.92
CA ILE A 271 -25.92 15.58 18.68
C ILE A 271 -24.48 15.44 18.17
N ALA A 272 -23.69 16.53 18.24
CA ALA A 272 -22.28 16.49 17.85
C ALA A 272 -21.47 15.51 18.71
N TYR A 273 -21.68 15.49 20.04
CA TYR A 273 -21.03 14.53 20.92
C TYR A 273 -21.50 13.08 20.68
N GLU A 274 -22.80 12.87 20.47
CA GLU A 274 -23.31 11.53 20.08
C GLU A 274 -22.71 11.00 18.79
N LEU A 275 -22.41 11.90 17.83
CA LEU A 275 -21.76 11.55 16.58
C LEU A 275 -20.23 11.42 16.66
N GLY A 276 -19.65 11.61 17.86
CA GLY A 276 -18.23 11.43 18.11
C GLY A 276 -17.36 12.66 17.86
N PHE A 277 -17.94 13.84 17.72
CA PHE A 277 -17.16 15.06 17.59
C PHE A 277 -16.70 15.55 18.97
N LYS A 278 -15.39 15.74 19.11
CA LYS A 278 -14.82 16.32 20.33
C LYS A 278 -15.23 17.80 20.54
N TYR A 279 -15.49 18.51 19.44
CA TYR A 279 -15.87 19.93 19.44
C TYR A 279 -17.08 20.14 18.52
N PRO A 280 -18.23 20.64 19.06
CA PRO A 280 -19.47 20.85 18.27
C PRO A 280 -19.30 21.78 17.07
N GLN A 281 -18.36 22.76 17.15
CA GLN A 281 -18.07 23.63 16.02
C GLN A 281 -17.50 22.88 14.81
N HIS A 282 -16.75 21.79 15.01
CA HIS A 282 -16.27 20.97 13.89
C HIS A 282 -17.41 20.22 13.21
N PHE A 283 -18.38 19.74 13.99
CA PHE A 283 -19.60 19.15 13.45
C PHE A 283 -20.38 20.17 12.60
N SER A 284 -20.68 21.35 13.18
CA SER A 284 -21.46 22.40 12.49
C SER A 284 -20.79 22.84 11.19
N ARG A 285 -19.45 22.95 11.20
CA ARG A 285 -18.65 23.30 10.01
C ARG A 285 -18.69 22.21 8.95
N LEU A 286 -18.52 20.94 9.33
CA LEU A 286 -18.61 19.80 8.41
C LEU A 286 -20.03 19.68 7.84
N PHE A 287 -21.06 19.77 8.69
CA PHE A 287 -22.46 19.69 8.28
C PHE A 287 -22.77 20.80 7.26
N LYS A 288 -22.43 22.06 7.55
CA LYS A 288 -22.64 23.19 6.63
C LYS A 288 -21.91 22.99 5.29
N SER A 289 -20.67 22.49 5.34
CA SER A 289 -19.89 22.24 4.10
C SER A 289 -20.49 21.17 3.20
N LYS A 290 -21.20 20.19 3.76
CA LYS A 290 -21.78 19.06 3.02
C LYS A 290 -23.26 19.25 2.67
N VAL A 291 -24.00 20.04 3.46
CA VAL A 291 -25.46 20.23 3.32
C VAL A 291 -25.81 21.61 2.77
N GLY A 292 -24.89 22.58 2.89
CA GLY A 292 -25.12 23.98 2.49
C GLY A 292 -25.68 24.86 3.63
N TYR A 293 -26.31 24.26 4.63
CA TYR A 293 -26.91 24.93 5.80
C TYR A 293 -26.24 24.47 7.09
N SER A 294 -26.20 25.35 8.10
CA SER A 294 -25.82 24.91 9.45
C SER A 294 -26.88 23.95 10.03
N PRO A 295 -26.55 23.12 11.06
CA PRO A 295 -27.53 22.25 11.68
C PRO A 295 -28.78 22.97 12.19
N ASN A 296 -28.63 24.16 12.75
CA ASN A 296 -29.77 24.98 13.21
C ASN A 296 -30.62 25.50 12.05
N GLU A 297 -29.99 26.06 11.01
CA GLU A 297 -30.71 26.50 9.78
C GLU A 297 -31.46 25.34 9.16
N PHE A 298 -30.81 24.17 9.04
CA PHE A 298 -31.41 22.94 8.47
C PHE A 298 -32.63 22.47 9.27
N ARG A 299 -32.61 22.59 10.60
CA ARG A 299 -33.71 22.26 11.50
C ARG A 299 -34.94 23.14 11.30
N PHE A 300 -34.73 24.41 10.87
CA PHE A 300 -35.81 25.39 10.65
C PHE A 300 -36.36 25.35 9.22
N LEU A 301 -35.61 24.84 8.24
CA LEU A 301 -36.01 24.81 6.85
C LEU A 301 -36.96 23.64 6.51
N ASN A 302 -37.04 22.67 7.40
CA ASN A 302 -37.87 21.47 7.27
C ASN A 302 -38.65 21.24 8.58
#